data_cbcaedd977abdebdcbb8cd50fe3ad940
#
_entry.id   cbcaedd977abdebdcbb8cd50fe3ad940
#
_cell.length_a   1.000
_cell.length_b   1.000
_cell.length_c   1.000
_cell.angle_alpha   90.00
_cell.angle_beta   90.00
_cell.angle_gamma   90.00
#
_symmetry.space_group_name_H-M   'P 1'
#
loop_
_entity.id
_entity.type
_entity.pdbx_description
1 polymer ?
#
loop_
_entity_poly.entity_id
_entity_poly.type
_entity_poly.pdbx_seq_one_letter_code
_entity_poly.pdbx_strand_id
1 'polypeptide(L)'
;MKVALRIFLFASIILAALSCSTTRVLEDGQYRLAKNKINIENSKTFNPAVLEPYLKQKPNSYFIFGWNPFLNLYNWSNGKGGAWDRFVQKLGVAPVVYDPDMVDSSIENLKNHLSYLGYYNSDVSSSIAVTKKRVKVTYNVTLGKQYPISKITYTLPDNKEFAESFLKDTTNLSIKPGDYLSESSLQAETERSSQVLRNQGYYSFNKNYYFFEADTLTIPGSALLNLTVNEYTRNETPKDAQPIRMFYIKDVKISYPNTLKFRDNILRELTTITPGDVYSADEINRTYSRLTALKVFSSVNIGMTPVDTDLVDCSISMAQSKLQGFKFNLESSVNSTGLFGVSPQVSYYHKNIFRGGEWLNLSFMGNFQFKFNDDV
;
A
#
# COMPACT_ATOMS: atom_id res chain seq x y z
N MET A 1 35.85 -39.18 9.78
CA MET A 1 34.68 -40.02 10.12
C MET A 1 33.58 -39.20 10.86
N LYS A 2 33.89 -38.42 11.92
CA LYS A 2 32.89 -37.65 12.70
C LYS A 2 32.17 -36.56 11.88
N VAL A 3 32.84 -35.87 10.93
CA VAL A 3 32.23 -34.83 10.08
C VAL A 3 31.26 -35.43 9.06
N ALA A 4 31.64 -36.54 8.43
CA ALA A 4 30.78 -37.28 7.49
C ALA A 4 29.52 -37.83 8.20
N LEU A 5 29.62 -38.27 9.44
CA LEU A 5 28.48 -38.70 10.24
C LEU A 5 27.53 -37.55 10.61
N ARG A 6 28.08 -36.37 10.92
CA ARG A 6 27.27 -35.16 11.19
C ARG A 6 26.54 -34.63 9.93
N ILE A 7 27.23 -34.65 8.79
CA ILE A 7 26.60 -34.29 7.48
C ILE A 7 25.52 -35.31 7.11
N PHE A 8 25.76 -36.60 7.36
CA PHE A 8 24.77 -37.66 7.11
C PHE A 8 23.55 -37.52 8.05
N LEU A 9 23.79 -37.20 9.34
CA LEU A 9 22.72 -36.94 10.31
C LEU A 9 21.91 -35.70 9.92
N PHE A 10 22.56 -34.62 9.49
CA PHE A 10 21.91 -33.42 9.03
C PHE A 10 21.11 -33.63 7.73
N ALA A 11 21.67 -34.40 6.79
CA ALA A 11 20.98 -34.77 5.57
C ALA A 11 19.79 -35.71 5.82
N SER A 12 19.90 -36.66 6.77
CA SER A 12 18.78 -37.54 7.15
C SER A 12 17.66 -36.78 7.88
N ILE A 13 17.97 -35.78 8.71
CA ILE A 13 16.98 -34.91 9.34
C ILE A 13 16.26 -34.06 8.27
N ILE A 14 16.99 -33.52 7.29
CA ILE A 14 16.41 -32.80 6.15
C ILE A 14 15.50 -33.71 5.31
N LEU A 15 15.93 -34.93 5.00
CA LEU A 15 15.13 -35.92 4.27
C LEU A 15 13.88 -36.37 5.04
N ALA A 16 13.97 -36.55 6.35
CA ALA A 16 12.81 -36.82 7.22
C ALA A 16 11.82 -35.66 7.26
N ALA A 17 12.29 -34.41 7.27
CA ALA A 17 11.45 -33.22 7.21
C ALA A 17 10.72 -33.04 5.86
N LEU A 18 11.31 -33.53 4.76
CA LEU A 18 10.70 -33.54 3.43
C LEU A 18 9.58 -34.58 3.26
N SER A 19 9.58 -35.65 4.10
CA SER A 19 8.59 -36.74 4.02
C SER A 19 7.28 -36.50 4.74
N CYS A 20 7.15 -35.42 5.53
CA CYS A 20 5.93 -35.14 6.31
C CYS A 20 4.76 -34.69 5.42
N SER A 21 3.62 -35.39 5.56
CA SER A 21 2.35 -35.01 4.89
C SER A 21 1.88 -33.63 5.40
N THR A 22 1.71 -32.68 4.49
CA THR A 22 1.18 -31.34 4.79
C THR A 22 -0.36 -31.27 4.88
N THR A 23 -1.00 -32.43 4.96
CA THR A 23 -2.47 -32.60 4.97
C THR A 23 -2.94 -33.53 6.08
N ARG A 24 -2.06 -33.86 7.05
CA ARG A 24 -2.37 -34.83 8.11
C ARG A 24 -3.45 -34.33 9.07
N VAL A 25 -3.46 -33.04 9.36
CA VAL A 25 -4.41 -32.43 10.32
C VAL A 25 -5.76 -32.06 9.71
N LEU A 26 -5.95 -32.31 8.40
CA LEU A 26 -7.22 -32.05 7.73
C LEU A 26 -8.24 -33.13 8.08
N GLU A 27 -9.46 -32.70 8.41
CA GLU A 27 -10.60 -33.54 8.61
C GLU A 27 -11.00 -34.33 7.34
N ASP A 28 -11.85 -35.33 7.51
CA ASP A 28 -12.36 -36.07 6.35
C ASP A 28 -13.28 -35.15 5.53
N GLY A 29 -13.09 -35.16 4.21
CA GLY A 29 -13.77 -34.25 3.30
C GLY A 29 -13.07 -32.91 3.10
N GLN A 30 -12.10 -32.54 3.93
CA GLN A 30 -11.32 -31.31 3.73
C GLN A 30 -10.13 -31.54 2.81
N TYR A 31 -9.83 -30.51 2.01
CA TYR A 31 -8.71 -30.48 1.10
C TYR A 31 -7.87 -29.22 1.35
N ARG A 32 -6.56 -29.33 1.25
CA ARG A 32 -5.66 -28.19 1.34
C ARG A 32 -5.57 -27.47 -0.01
N LEU A 33 -5.76 -26.16 -0.02
CA LEU A 33 -5.40 -25.33 -1.18
C LEU A 33 -3.87 -25.32 -1.33
N ALA A 34 -3.38 -25.99 -2.37
CA ALA A 34 -1.95 -26.14 -2.61
C ALA A 34 -1.40 -25.08 -3.56
N LYS A 35 -2.16 -24.67 -4.56
CA LYS A 35 -1.71 -23.70 -5.58
C LYS A 35 -2.90 -23.03 -6.27
N ASN A 36 -2.77 -21.72 -6.51
CA ASN A 36 -3.54 -21.02 -7.52
C ASN A 36 -2.69 -20.81 -8.77
N LYS A 37 -3.31 -20.86 -9.92
CA LYS A 37 -2.72 -20.50 -11.21
C LYS A 37 -3.72 -19.64 -11.98
N ILE A 38 -3.27 -18.53 -12.54
CA ILE A 38 -4.05 -17.73 -13.49
C ILE A 38 -3.48 -18.01 -14.88
N ASN A 39 -4.36 -18.34 -15.81
CA ASN A 39 -4.03 -18.65 -17.19
C ASN A 39 -4.79 -17.68 -18.10
N ILE A 40 -4.08 -16.87 -18.87
CA ILE A 40 -4.67 -15.96 -19.85
C ILE A 40 -4.71 -16.69 -21.18
N GLU A 41 -5.91 -16.85 -21.74
CA GLU A 41 -6.10 -17.69 -22.93
C GLU A 41 -5.84 -16.96 -24.25
N ASN A 42 -6.19 -15.66 -24.30
CA ASN A 42 -6.18 -14.89 -25.56
C ASN A 42 -5.13 -13.77 -25.61
N SER A 43 -4.20 -13.71 -24.66
CA SER A 43 -3.11 -12.72 -24.67
C SER A 43 -1.83 -13.31 -24.09
N LYS A 44 -0.69 -12.99 -24.73
CA LYS A 44 0.64 -13.31 -24.25
C LYS A 44 1.34 -12.12 -23.57
N THR A 45 0.80 -10.92 -23.75
CA THR A 45 1.38 -9.67 -23.24
C THR A 45 0.82 -9.26 -21.89
N PHE A 46 -0.39 -9.72 -21.54
CA PHE A 46 -1.00 -9.41 -20.27
C PHE A 46 -0.29 -10.16 -19.13
N ASN A 47 0.14 -9.42 -18.10
CA ASN A 47 0.79 -9.99 -16.94
C ASN A 47 -0.23 -10.53 -15.94
N PRO A 48 -0.36 -11.86 -15.77
CA PRO A 48 -1.35 -12.44 -14.84
C PRO A 48 -1.09 -12.10 -13.37
N ALA A 49 0.12 -11.68 -13.00
CA ALA A 49 0.45 -11.30 -11.61
C ALA A 49 -0.37 -10.09 -11.11
N VAL A 50 -0.86 -9.24 -12.02
CA VAL A 50 -1.75 -8.11 -11.69
C VAL A 50 -3.07 -8.59 -11.08
N LEU A 51 -3.51 -9.80 -11.41
CA LEU A 51 -4.76 -10.39 -10.95
C LEU A 51 -4.63 -11.16 -9.62
N GLU A 52 -3.41 -11.58 -9.23
CA GLU A 52 -3.19 -12.37 -8.00
C GLU A 52 -3.70 -11.72 -6.71
N PRO A 53 -3.62 -10.39 -6.52
CA PRO A 53 -4.16 -9.75 -5.31
C PRO A 53 -5.66 -9.93 -5.12
N TYR A 54 -6.41 -10.14 -6.21
CA TYR A 54 -7.88 -10.22 -6.22
C TYR A 54 -8.42 -11.63 -5.95
N LEU A 55 -7.53 -12.61 -5.81
CA LEU A 55 -7.91 -13.94 -5.34
C LEU A 55 -8.27 -13.89 -3.85
N LYS A 56 -9.47 -14.31 -3.50
CA LYS A 56 -9.98 -14.32 -2.11
C LYS A 56 -9.21 -15.30 -1.23
N GLN A 57 -8.84 -16.45 -1.76
CA GLN A 57 -8.12 -17.47 -1.03
C GLN A 57 -6.73 -17.67 -1.64
N LYS A 58 -5.69 -17.56 -0.80
CA LYS A 58 -4.30 -17.76 -1.21
C LYS A 58 -3.73 -18.99 -0.51
N PRO A 59 -2.95 -19.84 -1.20
CA PRO A 59 -2.29 -20.99 -0.58
C PRO A 59 -1.24 -20.52 0.44
N ASN A 60 -0.85 -21.44 1.33
CA ASN A 60 0.28 -21.18 2.22
C ASN A 60 1.53 -20.79 1.40
N SER A 61 2.25 -19.78 1.85
CA SER A 61 3.50 -19.34 1.23
C SER A 61 4.58 -20.42 1.32
N TYR A 62 5.42 -20.51 0.30
CA TYR A 62 6.60 -21.37 0.29
C TYR A 62 7.83 -20.57 0.74
N PHE A 63 8.75 -21.24 1.44
CA PHE A 63 10.00 -20.62 1.86
C PHE A 63 11.03 -20.72 0.72
N ILE A 64 11.91 -21.69 0.72
CA ILE A 64 12.93 -21.88 -0.31
C ILE A 64 12.65 -23.19 -1.06
N PHE A 65 12.80 -23.20 -2.38
CA PHE A 65 12.62 -24.39 -3.24
C PHE A 65 11.29 -25.13 -3.07
N GLY A 66 10.21 -24.41 -2.76
CA GLY A 66 8.90 -25.02 -2.57
C GLY A 66 8.71 -25.74 -1.22
N TRP A 67 9.66 -25.63 -0.31
CA TRP A 67 9.59 -26.17 1.04
C TRP A 67 8.80 -25.21 1.96
N ASN A 68 7.94 -25.80 2.80
CA ASN A 68 7.14 -25.04 3.77
C ASN A 68 7.34 -25.61 5.17
N PRO A 69 8.41 -25.21 5.88
CA PRO A 69 8.75 -25.77 7.19
C PRO A 69 7.68 -25.52 8.24
N PHE A 70 7.07 -24.37 8.24
CA PHE A 70 6.04 -23.99 9.24
C PHE A 70 4.74 -24.76 9.02
N LEU A 71 4.38 -25.05 7.78
CA LEU A 71 3.24 -25.90 7.47
C LEU A 71 3.51 -27.36 7.88
N ASN A 72 4.73 -27.85 7.64
CA ASN A 72 5.13 -29.20 8.08
C ASN A 72 5.12 -29.29 9.61
N LEU A 73 5.63 -28.26 10.30
CA LEU A 73 5.65 -28.22 11.77
C LEU A 73 4.22 -28.27 12.33
N TYR A 74 3.28 -27.52 11.76
CA TYR A 74 1.88 -27.58 12.15
C TYR A 74 1.28 -28.99 12.00
N ASN A 75 1.63 -29.69 10.92
CA ASN A 75 1.17 -31.04 10.63
C ASN A 75 1.82 -32.14 11.51
N TRP A 76 2.77 -31.80 12.41
CA TRP A 76 3.27 -32.70 13.45
C TRP A 76 2.30 -32.81 14.63
N SER A 77 1.29 -31.97 14.72
CA SER A 77 0.19 -32.13 15.65
C SER A 77 -0.52 -33.46 15.42
N ASN A 78 -0.91 -34.10 16.51
CA ASN A 78 -1.69 -35.37 16.50
C ASN A 78 -3.19 -35.16 16.74
N GLY A 79 -3.62 -33.90 16.94
CA GLY A 79 -5.01 -33.51 17.14
C GLY A 79 -5.59 -33.81 18.53
N LYS A 80 -4.78 -34.30 19.47
CA LYS A 80 -5.23 -34.69 20.84
C LYS A 80 -5.25 -33.52 21.82
N GLY A 81 -4.85 -32.31 21.42
CA GLY A 81 -4.90 -31.09 22.23
C GLY A 81 -3.87 -30.99 23.36
N GLY A 82 -2.88 -31.87 23.36
CA GLY A 82 -1.80 -31.91 24.36
C GLY A 82 -0.84 -30.71 24.29
N ALA A 83 0.11 -30.64 25.24
CA ALA A 83 1.09 -29.54 25.28
C ALA A 83 1.96 -29.50 24.00
N TRP A 84 2.29 -30.65 23.43
CA TRP A 84 3.00 -30.76 22.14
C TRP A 84 2.19 -30.19 20.98
N ASP A 85 0.91 -30.53 20.90
CA ASP A 85 0.04 -30.00 19.84
C ASP A 85 -0.05 -28.48 19.89
N ARG A 86 -0.25 -27.90 21.08
CA ARG A 86 -0.28 -26.47 21.27
C ARG A 86 1.04 -25.80 20.89
N PHE A 87 2.17 -26.42 21.18
CA PHE A 87 3.49 -25.93 20.84
C PHE A 87 3.70 -25.89 19.32
N VAL A 88 3.48 -27.01 18.61
CA VAL A 88 3.72 -27.10 17.16
C VAL A 88 2.68 -26.27 16.37
N GLN A 89 1.45 -26.16 16.84
CA GLN A 89 0.42 -25.31 16.23
C GLN A 89 0.70 -23.82 16.44
N LYS A 90 1.27 -23.42 17.58
CA LYS A 90 1.66 -22.03 17.85
C LYS A 90 2.84 -21.57 16.99
N LEU A 91 3.81 -22.44 16.72
CA LEU A 91 4.98 -22.15 15.91
C LEU A 91 4.76 -22.40 14.42
N GLY A 92 3.83 -23.29 14.07
CA GLY A 92 3.51 -23.67 12.71
C GLY A 92 2.45 -22.75 12.09
N VAL A 93 2.21 -22.95 10.80
CA VAL A 93 1.13 -22.30 10.04
C VAL A 93 0.09 -23.33 9.63
N ALA A 94 -1.17 -23.09 9.96
CA ALA A 94 -2.26 -23.98 9.59
C ALA A 94 -2.38 -24.15 8.06
N PRO A 95 -2.73 -25.34 7.55
CA PRO A 95 -3.02 -25.51 6.13
C PRO A 95 -4.26 -24.70 5.75
N VAL A 96 -4.19 -24.02 4.63
CA VAL A 96 -5.35 -23.32 4.07
C VAL A 96 -6.31 -24.36 3.51
N VAL A 97 -7.47 -24.49 4.11
CA VAL A 97 -8.54 -25.40 3.67
C VAL A 97 -9.20 -24.80 2.42
N TYR A 98 -9.29 -25.60 1.38
CA TYR A 98 -9.96 -25.22 0.13
C TYR A 98 -11.44 -24.97 0.36
N ASP A 99 -11.95 -23.84 -0.11
CA ASP A 99 -13.34 -23.43 -0.02
C ASP A 99 -13.84 -23.06 -1.43
N PRO A 100 -14.87 -23.79 -1.95
CA PRO A 100 -15.45 -23.50 -3.26
C PRO A 100 -16.03 -22.10 -3.38
N ASP A 101 -16.71 -21.59 -2.34
CA ASP A 101 -17.36 -20.28 -2.36
C ASP A 101 -16.33 -19.14 -2.51
N MET A 102 -15.11 -19.36 -2.00
CA MET A 102 -14.00 -18.44 -2.19
C MET A 102 -13.45 -18.45 -3.62
N VAL A 103 -13.62 -19.54 -4.35
CA VAL A 103 -13.27 -19.60 -5.78
C VAL A 103 -14.26 -18.79 -6.60
N ASP A 104 -15.55 -18.94 -6.35
CA ASP A 104 -16.60 -18.19 -7.05
C ASP A 104 -16.48 -16.68 -6.76
N SER A 105 -16.23 -16.32 -5.51
CA SER A 105 -15.93 -14.93 -5.12
C SER A 105 -14.66 -14.39 -5.82
N SER A 106 -13.65 -15.25 -6.05
CA SER A 106 -12.44 -14.86 -6.78
C SER A 106 -12.74 -14.62 -8.25
N ILE A 107 -13.58 -15.45 -8.87
CA ILE A 107 -14.00 -15.28 -10.27
C ILE A 107 -14.69 -13.92 -10.47
N GLU A 108 -15.61 -13.59 -9.56
CA GLU A 108 -16.31 -12.30 -9.62
C GLU A 108 -15.34 -11.12 -9.43
N ASN A 109 -14.45 -11.20 -8.45
CA ASN A 109 -13.42 -10.17 -8.23
C ASN A 109 -12.50 -9.99 -9.45
N LEU A 110 -12.11 -11.10 -10.09
CA LEU A 110 -11.28 -11.04 -11.29
C LEU A 110 -12.02 -10.38 -12.45
N LYS A 111 -13.29 -10.70 -12.69
CA LYS A 111 -14.14 -10.06 -13.72
C LYS A 111 -14.26 -8.56 -13.45
N ASN A 112 -14.57 -8.18 -12.21
CA ASN A 112 -14.70 -6.78 -11.82
C ASN A 112 -13.37 -6.01 -11.99
N HIS A 113 -12.25 -6.62 -11.60
CA HIS A 113 -10.95 -5.97 -11.78
C HIS A 113 -10.53 -5.87 -13.24
N LEU A 114 -10.83 -6.85 -14.08
CA LEU A 114 -10.60 -6.77 -15.51
C LEU A 114 -11.43 -5.65 -16.17
N SER A 115 -12.69 -5.49 -15.76
CA SER A 115 -13.52 -4.37 -16.19
C SER A 115 -12.93 -3.02 -15.75
N TYR A 116 -12.46 -2.92 -14.50
CA TYR A 116 -11.76 -1.75 -13.96
C TYR A 116 -10.52 -1.39 -14.79
N LEU A 117 -9.79 -2.38 -15.30
CA LEU A 117 -8.65 -2.21 -16.20
C LEU A 117 -9.02 -1.92 -17.65
N GLY A 118 -10.32 -1.88 -17.99
CA GLY A 118 -10.83 -1.60 -19.34
C GLY A 118 -11.01 -2.83 -20.22
N TYR A 119 -10.91 -4.04 -19.69
CA TYR A 119 -11.26 -5.28 -20.40
C TYR A 119 -12.71 -5.64 -20.14
N TYR A 120 -13.62 -5.03 -20.89
CA TYR A 120 -15.06 -5.18 -20.69
C TYR A 120 -15.57 -6.53 -21.20
N ASN A 121 -16.50 -7.13 -20.46
CA ASN A 121 -17.07 -8.45 -20.77
C ASN A 121 -16.00 -9.57 -20.84
N SER A 122 -14.99 -9.49 -19.97
CA SER A 122 -14.04 -10.59 -19.78
C SER A 122 -14.74 -11.82 -19.22
N ASP A 123 -14.34 -13.00 -19.67
CA ASP A 123 -14.81 -14.25 -19.07
C ASP A 123 -13.74 -14.88 -18.19
N VAL A 124 -14.18 -15.40 -17.04
CA VAL A 124 -13.30 -16.09 -16.08
C VAL A 124 -13.99 -17.36 -15.63
N SER A 125 -13.31 -18.47 -15.82
CA SER A 125 -13.75 -19.79 -15.34
C SER A 125 -12.67 -20.42 -14.46
N SER A 126 -13.04 -21.43 -13.67
CA SER A 126 -12.08 -22.18 -12.85
C SER A 126 -12.04 -23.65 -13.24
N SER A 127 -10.86 -24.24 -13.12
CA SER A 127 -10.68 -25.70 -13.17
C SER A 127 -9.93 -26.17 -11.92
N ILE A 128 -10.43 -27.25 -11.34
CA ILE A 128 -9.98 -27.77 -10.05
C ILE A 128 -9.35 -29.12 -10.28
N ALA A 129 -8.08 -29.26 -9.88
CA ALA A 129 -7.38 -30.53 -9.89
C ALA A 129 -7.08 -30.99 -8.46
N VAL A 130 -7.60 -32.16 -8.10
CA VAL A 130 -7.40 -32.75 -6.77
C VAL A 130 -6.39 -33.89 -6.88
N THR A 131 -5.33 -33.83 -6.08
CA THR A 131 -4.33 -34.88 -5.97
C THR A 131 -4.09 -35.19 -4.50
N LYS A 132 -4.46 -36.39 -4.06
CA LYS A 132 -4.51 -36.77 -2.65
C LYS A 132 -5.41 -35.76 -1.90
N LYS A 133 -5.06 -35.22 -0.72
CA LYS A 133 -5.82 -34.16 -0.04
C LYS A 133 -5.35 -32.74 -0.45
N ARG A 134 -4.90 -32.51 -1.70
CA ARG A 134 -4.39 -31.20 -2.19
C ARG A 134 -5.17 -30.75 -3.41
N VAL A 135 -5.60 -29.50 -3.38
CA VAL A 135 -6.32 -28.83 -4.47
C VAL A 135 -5.42 -27.81 -5.15
N LYS A 136 -5.39 -27.85 -6.47
CA LYS A 136 -4.86 -26.80 -7.34
C LYS A 136 -6.03 -26.18 -8.08
N VAL A 137 -6.23 -24.87 -7.91
CA VAL A 137 -7.21 -24.10 -8.67
C VAL A 137 -6.50 -23.40 -9.84
N THR A 138 -7.04 -23.54 -11.03
CA THR A 138 -6.59 -22.79 -12.20
C THR A 138 -7.75 -21.91 -12.67
N TYR A 139 -7.52 -20.60 -12.66
CA TYR A 139 -8.44 -19.60 -13.20
C TYR A 139 -8.08 -19.36 -14.66
N ASN A 140 -8.97 -19.73 -15.57
CA ASN A 140 -8.82 -19.47 -17.00
C ASN A 140 -9.54 -18.16 -17.33
N VAL A 141 -8.78 -17.23 -17.90
CA VAL A 141 -9.21 -15.86 -18.15
C VAL A 141 -9.15 -15.58 -19.64
N THR A 142 -10.29 -15.20 -20.21
CA THR A 142 -10.39 -14.65 -21.55
C THR A 142 -10.64 -13.16 -21.44
N LEU A 143 -9.65 -12.35 -21.82
CA LEU A 143 -9.76 -10.89 -21.78
C LEU A 143 -10.83 -10.41 -22.75
N GLY A 144 -11.68 -9.51 -22.28
CA GLY A 144 -12.73 -8.90 -23.07
C GLY A 144 -12.24 -7.75 -23.95
N LYS A 145 -13.19 -7.03 -24.53
CA LYS A 145 -12.90 -5.92 -25.44
C LYS A 145 -12.40 -4.69 -24.70
N GLN A 146 -11.48 -3.99 -25.32
CA GLN A 146 -11.07 -2.64 -24.94
C GLN A 146 -11.62 -1.64 -25.97
N TYR A 147 -11.99 -0.44 -25.50
CA TYR A 147 -12.53 0.62 -26.33
C TYR A 147 -11.56 1.80 -26.32
N PRO A 148 -10.88 2.12 -27.44
CA PRO A 148 -10.10 3.35 -27.55
C PRO A 148 -11.03 4.55 -27.47
N ILE A 149 -10.62 5.58 -26.75
CA ILE A 149 -11.34 6.86 -26.62
C ILE A 149 -11.16 7.62 -27.94
N SER A 150 -12.24 7.90 -28.65
CA SER A 150 -12.19 8.67 -29.89
C SER A 150 -12.23 10.18 -29.67
N LYS A 151 -12.99 10.62 -28.65
CA LYS A 151 -13.15 12.03 -28.31
C LYS A 151 -13.46 12.18 -26.82
N ILE A 152 -12.93 13.28 -26.23
CA ILE A 152 -13.27 13.70 -24.87
C ILE A 152 -13.99 15.05 -24.95
N THR A 153 -15.12 15.15 -24.27
CA THR A 153 -15.92 16.38 -24.11
C THR A 153 -16.00 16.73 -22.64
N TYR A 154 -16.18 18.02 -22.34
CA TYR A 154 -16.24 18.54 -20.97
C TYR A 154 -17.56 19.25 -20.74
N THR A 155 -18.21 18.96 -19.63
CA THR A 155 -19.34 19.68 -19.10
C THR A 155 -18.95 20.27 -17.75
N LEU A 156 -18.84 21.60 -17.67
CA LEU A 156 -18.34 22.30 -16.50
C LEU A 156 -19.46 23.13 -15.86
N PRO A 157 -19.40 23.45 -14.56
CA PRO A 157 -20.33 24.33 -13.89
C PRO A 157 -20.26 25.76 -14.48
N ASP A 158 -21.31 26.54 -14.29
CA ASP A 158 -21.38 27.95 -14.75
C ASP A 158 -20.55 28.87 -13.84
N ASN A 159 -19.25 28.63 -13.81
CA ASN A 159 -18.24 29.37 -13.08
C ASN A 159 -17.04 29.61 -14.00
N LYS A 160 -16.91 30.83 -14.54
CA LYS A 160 -15.88 31.17 -15.51
C LYS A 160 -14.46 30.97 -14.98
N GLU A 161 -14.19 31.40 -13.76
CA GLU A 161 -12.87 31.29 -13.14
C GLU A 161 -12.44 29.83 -12.97
N PHE A 162 -13.36 28.98 -12.49
CA PHE A 162 -13.13 27.55 -12.40
C PHE A 162 -12.95 26.91 -13.78
N ALA A 163 -13.81 27.24 -14.73
CA ALA A 163 -13.74 26.68 -16.08
C ALA A 163 -12.42 27.05 -16.77
N GLU A 164 -11.94 28.28 -16.65
CA GLU A 164 -10.63 28.69 -17.17
C GLU A 164 -9.48 27.93 -16.51
N SER A 165 -9.48 27.77 -15.19
CA SER A 165 -8.50 27.00 -14.42
C SER A 165 -8.49 25.54 -14.85
N PHE A 166 -9.65 24.93 -14.98
CA PHE A 166 -9.82 23.55 -15.41
C PHE A 166 -9.34 23.35 -16.86
N LEU A 167 -9.80 24.17 -17.79
CA LEU A 167 -9.46 24.06 -19.21
C LEU A 167 -7.97 24.27 -19.47
N LYS A 168 -7.31 25.13 -18.71
CA LYS A 168 -5.86 25.32 -18.78
C LYS A 168 -5.09 24.03 -18.44
N ASP A 169 -5.60 23.21 -17.53
CA ASP A 169 -5.00 21.91 -17.17
C ASP A 169 -5.30 20.80 -18.18
N THR A 170 -6.29 20.95 -19.07
CA THR A 170 -6.64 19.90 -20.04
C THR A 170 -5.52 19.57 -21.03
N THR A 171 -4.53 20.44 -21.18
CA THR A 171 -3.33 20.14 -21.98
C THR A 171 -2.42 19.09 -21.33
N ASN A 172 -2.53 18.90 -20.02
CA ASN A 172 -1.74 17.98 -19.20
C ASN A 172 -2.47 16.69 -18.84
N LEU A 173 -3.64 16.44 -19.42
CA LEU A 173 -4.41 15.23 -19.16
C LEU A 173 -3.57 13.98 -19.42
N SER A 174 -3.65 13.02 -18.50
CA SER A 174 -3.08 11.70 -18.65
C SER A 174 -3.92 10.79 -19.55
N ILE A 175 -5.19 11.17 -19.82
CA ILE A 175 -6.10 10.46 -20.72
C ILE A 175 -6.22 11.25 -22.02
N LYS A 176 -5.96 10.60 -23.16
CA LYS A 176 -5.97 11.23 -24.49
C LYS A 176 -6.81 10.41 -25.47
N PRO A 177 -7.32 11.04 -26.54
CA PRO A 177 -7.86 10.30 -27.66
C PRO A 177 -6.85 9.28 -28.17
N GLY A 178 -7.29 8.02 -28.34
CA GLY A 178 -6.46 6.87 -28.68
C GLY A 178 -6.11 5.96 -27.51
N ASP A 179 -6.16 6.45 -26.27
CA ASP A 179 -5.99 5.61 -25.08
C ASP A 179 -7.21 4.73 -24.86
N TYR A 180 -7.01 3.58 -24.24
CA TYR A 180 -8.12 2.70 -23.91
C TYR A 180 -8.89 3.20 -22.69
N LEU A 181 -10.23 3.21 -22.83
CA LEU A 181 -11.14 3.53 -21.74
C LEU A 181 -10.97 2.52 -20.61
N SER A 182 -10.64 2.98 -19.41
CA SER A 182 -10.59 2.17 -18.20
C SER A 182 -10.95 3.00 -16.97
N GLU A 183 -11.63 2.42 -16.01
CA GLU A 183 -11.97 3.11 -14.77
C GLU A 183 -10.69 3.49 -14.00
N SER A 184 -9.64 2.66 -14.08
CA SER A 184 -8.35 2.93 -13.46
C SER A 184 -7.71 4.22 -13.98
N SER A 185 -7.71 4.45 -15.30
CA SER A 185 -7.16 5.68 -15.88
C SER A 185 -8.04 6.90 -15.59
N LEU A 186 -9.37 6.74 -15.59
CA LEU A 186 -10.28 7.81 -15.20
C LEU A 186 -10.07 8.23 -13.74
N GLN A 187 -9.93 7.28 -12.82
CA GLN A 187 -9.64 7.56 -11.41
C GLN A 187 -8.28 8.24 -11.22
N ALA A 188 -7.24 7.75 -11.91
CA ALA A 188 -5.92 8.38 -11.85
C ALA A 188 -5.96 9.84 -12.34
N GLU A 189 -6.70 10.12 -13.42
CA GLU A 189 -6.87 11.48 -13.94
C GLU A 189 -7.65 12.37 -12.97
N THR A 190 -8.74 11.88 -12.37
CA THR A 190 -9.48 12.69 -11.39
C THR A 190 -8.65 13.02 -10.14
N GLU A 191 -7.80 12.09 -9.69
CA GLU A 191 -6.87 12.31 -8.58
C GLU A 191 -5.84 13.39 -8.94
N ARG A 192 -5.19 13.27 -10.13
CA ARG A 192 -4.22 14.25 -10.64
C ARG A 192 -4.83 15.64 -10.79
N SER A 193 -5.95 15.73 -11.50
CA SER A 193 -6.62 17.01 -11.79
C SER A 193 -7.15 17.65 -10.50
N SER A 194 -7.73 16.87 -9.57
CA SER A 194 -8.13 17.37 -8.25
C SER A 194 -6.95 17.94 -7.48
N GLN A 195 -5.78 17.32 -7.53
CA GLN A 195 -4.58 17.83 -6.86
C GLN A 195 -4.14 19.17 -7.48
N VAL A 196 -4.14 19.28 -8.82
CA VAL A 196 -3.81 20.52 -9.52
C VAL A 196 -4.77 21.65 -9.12
N LEU A 197 -6.07 21.40 -9.15
CA LEU A 197 -7.08 22.38 -8.75
C LEU A 197 -6.96 22.79 -7.28
N ARG A 198 -6.68 21.84 -6.40
CA ARG A 198 -6.42 22.15 -4.97
C ARG A 198 -5.17 23.01 -4.78
N ASN A 199 -4.18 22.90 -5.65
CA ASN A 199 -3.00 23.78 -5.62
C ASN A 199 -3.30 25.20 -6.15
N GLN A 200 -4.39 25.34 -6.89
CA GLN A 200 -4.87 26.62 -7.43
C GLN A 200 -5.91 27.32 -6.51
N GLY A 201 -6.14 26.80 -5.32
CA GLY A 201 -7.04 27.44 -4.35
C GLY A 201 -8.35 26.70 -4.08
N TYR A 202 -8.73 25.72 -4.86
CA TYR A 202 -10.01 25.02 -4.71
C TYR A 202 -9.97 24.00 -3.56
N TYR A 203 -9.97 24.50 -2.31
CA TYR A 203 -9.76 23.75 -1.07
C TYR A 203 -10.67 22.52 -0.93
N SER A 204 -11.98 22.69 -1.16
CA SER A 204 -12.98 21.63 -0.98
C SER A 204 -13.03 20.63 -2.15
N PHE A 205 -12.38 20.96 -3.27
CA PHE A 205 -12.46 20.18 -4.49
C PHE A 205 -11.76 18.82 -4.36
N ASN A 206 -12.41 17.78 -4.87
CA ASN A 206 -11.87 16.41 -4.84
C ASN A 206 -12.45 15.55 -5.97
N LYS A 207 -11.93 14.34 -6.14
CA LYS A 207 -12.33 13.41 -7.21
C LYS A 207 -13.83 13.08 -7.26
N ASN A 208 -14.60 13.26 -6.18
CA ASN A 208 -16.01 12.91 -6.15
C ASN A 208 -16.91 13.93 -6.88
N TYR A 209 -16.36 15.10 -7.28
CA TYR A 209 -17.05 16.06 -8.12
C TYR A 209 -17.07 15.65 -9.60
N TYR A 210 -16.28 14.63 -9.99
CA TYR A 210 -16.21 14.16 -11.37
C TYR A 210 -17.23 13.07 -11.64
N PHE A 211 -17.89 13.20 -12.79
CA PHE A 211 -18.80 12.21 -13.36
C PHE A 211 -18.35 11.90 -14.78
N PHE A 212 -18.40 10.63 -15.15
CA PHE A 212 -18.00 10.18 -16.47
C PHE A 212 -19.15 9.45 -17.13
N GLU A 213 -19.39 9.79 -18.39
CA GLU A 213 -20.30 9.08 -19.26
C GLU A 213 -19.53 8.63 -20.49
N ALA A 214 -19.56 7.34 -20.78
CA ALA A 214 -18.88 6.77 -21.91
C ALA A 214 -19.90 6.10 -22.86
N ASP A 215 -20.02 6.62 -24.06
CA ASP A 215 -20.83 6.03 -25.11
C ASP A 215 -19.95 5.14 -26.00
N THR A 216 -20.22 3.83 -25.99
CA THR A 216 -19.55 2.81 -26.79
C THR A 216 -20.41 2.27 -27.94
N LEU A 217 -21.59 2.87 -28.13
CA LEU A 217 -22.59 2.43 -29.12
C LEU A 217 -22.58 3.29 -30.38
N THR A 218 -22.42 4.61 -30.23
CA THR A 218 -22.48 5.56 -31.37
C THR A 218 -21.38 5.32 -32.38
N ILE A 219 -20.13 5.01 -31.92
CA ILE A 219 -19.01 4.67 -32.80
C ILE A 219 -18.60 3.23 -32.55
N PRO A 220 -18.84 2.29 -33.45
CA PRO A 220 -18.50 0.90 -33.25
C PRO A 220 -17.02 0.70 -32.96
N GLY A 221 -16.70 0.04 -31.84
CA GLY A 221 -15.34 -0.31 -31.44
C GLY A 221 -14.54 0.80 -30.77
N SER A 222 -15.14 1.97 -30.48
CA SER A 222 -14.50 3.06 -29.73
C SER A 222 -15.48 3.68 -28.73
N ALA A 223 -14.98 4.58 -27.88
CA ALA A 223 -15.77 5.28 -26.87
C ALA A 223 -15.74 6.79 -27.09
N LEU A 224 -16.90 7.43 -26.96
CA LEU A 224 -17.03 8.87 -26.75
C LEU A 224 -17.09 9.10 -25.24
N LEU A 225 -16.18 9.87 -24.69
CA LEU A 225 -16.09 10.14 -23.25
C LEU A 225 -16.57 11.57 -22.97
N ASN A 226 -17.56 11.72 -22.12
CA ASN A 226 -17.94 13.00 -21.54
C ASN A 226 -17.51 13.05 -20.08
N LEU A 227 -16.71 14.06 -19.73
CA LEU A 227 -16.27 14.35 -18.37
C LEU A 227 -17.10 15.55 -17.86
N THR A 228 -17.91 15.29 -16.86
CA THR A 228 -18.73 16.30 -16.20
C THR A 228 -18.16 16.63 -14.83
N VAL A 229 -18.01 17.91 -14.51
CA VAL A 229 -17.72 18.40 -13.15
C VAL A 229 -18.96 19.08 -12.62
N ASN A 230 -19.50 18.56 -11.52
CA ASN A 230 -20.67 19.13 -10.86
C ASN A 230 -20.26 19.98 -9.65
N GLU A 231 -21.18 20.81 -9.12
CA GLU A 231 -21.01 21.55 -7.87
C GLU A 231 -21.41 20.74 -6.63
N TYR A 232 -21.63 19.44 -6.78
CA TYR A 232 -21.94 18.49 -5.72
C TYR A 232 -21.15 17.18 -5.95
N THR A 233 -20.92 16.44 -4.87
CA THR A 233 -20.21 15.17 -4.93
C THR A 233 -21.16 14.01 -5.24
N ARG A 234 -20.62 12.84 -5.55
CA ARG A 234 -21.39 11.61 -5.85
C ARG A 234 -22.33 11.17 -4.71
N ASN A 235 -22.06 11.60 -3.47
CA ASN A 235 -22.86 11.26 -2.28
C ASN A 235 -23.89 12.34 -1.92
N GLU A 236 -23.98 13.41 -2.69
CA GLU A 236 -24.85 14.54 -2.50
C GLU A 236 -25.88 14.63 -3.64
N THR A 237 -26.87 15.48 -3.47
CA THR A 237 -27.86 15.76 -4.51
C THR A 237 -27.62 17.13 -5.13
N PRO A 238 -28.20 17.44 -6.32
CA PRO A 238 -28.12 18.79 -6.88
C PRO A 238 -28.63 19.91 -5.95
N LYS A 239 -29.45 19.57 -4.96
CA LYS A 239 -29.93 20.53 -3.94
C LYS A 239 -28.84 20.92 -2.93
N ASP A 240 -27.83 20.08 -2.77
CA ASP A 240 -26.71 20.30 -1.86
C ASP A 240 -25.56 21.03 -2.56
N ALA A 241 -25.71 21.37 -3.84
CA ALA A 241 -24.71 22.07 -4.64
C ALA A 241 -24.22 23.34 -3.96
N GLN A 242 -22.90 23.45 -3.85
CA GLN A 242 -22.23 24.65 -3.38
C GLN A 242 -21.30 25.16 -4.47
N PRO A 243 -21.26 26.47 -4.72
CA PRO A 243 -20.39 27.04 -5.74
C PRO A 243 -18.92 26.63 -5.50
N ILE A 244 -18.27 26.10 -6.52
CA ILE A 244 -16.84 25.82 -6.48
C ILE A 244 -16.10 27.15 -6.48
N ARG A 245 -15.29 27.43 -5.47
CA ARG A 245 -14.60 28.72 -5.30
C ARG A 245 -13.17 28.54 -4.81
N MET A 246 -12.34 29.53 -5.05
CA MET A 246 -10.99 29.61 -4.51
C MET A 246 -11.05 30.09 -3.05
N PHE A 247 -10.11 29.58 -2.25
CA PHE A 247 -9.94 29.95 -0.85
C PHE A 247 -8.57 30.58 -0.62
N TYR A 248 -8.54 31.54 0.30
CA TYR A 248 -7.35 32.24 0.75
C TYR A 248 -7.06 31.93 2.22
N ILE A 249 -5.81 31.96 2.60
CA ILE A 249 -5.38 31.75 3.98
C ILE A 249 -5.66 33.04 4.78
N LYS A 250 -6.50 32.96 5.83
CA LYS A 250 -6.78 34.09 6.69
C LYS A 250 -5.75 34.24 7.79
N ASP A 251 -5.48 33.15 8.52
CA ASP A 251 -4.52 33.13 9.63
C ASP A 251 -3.80 31.80 9.71
N VAL A 252 -2.58 31.80 10.27
CA VAL A 252 -1.76 30.60 10.49
C VAL A 252 -1.37 30.53 11.96
N LYS A 253 -1.96 29.58 12.68
CA LYS A 253 -1.75 29.40 14.10
C LYS A 253 -0.87 28.16 14.37
N ILE A 254 0.31 28.35 14.95
CA ILE A 254 1.24 27.28 15.30
C ILE A 254 1.16 27.03 16.80
N SER A 255 0.92 25.78 17.20
CA SER A 255 0.84 25.34 18.59
C SER A 255 1.67 24.10 18.86
N TYR A 256 2.42 24.13 19.97
CA TYR A 256 3.20 22.99 20.47
C TYR A 256 3.29 23.05 22.00
N PRO A 257 3.66 21.94 22.69
CA PRO A 257 3.70 21.91 24.16
C PRO A 257 4.65 22.95 24.75
N ASN A 258 4.21 23.72 25.75
CA ASN A 258 5.01 24.76 26.44
C ASN A 258 6.27 24.19 27.13
N THR A 259 6.34 22.88 27.35
CA THR A 259 7.51 22.18 27.90
C THR A 259 8.67 22.12 26.92
N LEU A 260 8.39 22.21 25.62
CA LEU A 260 9.40 22.21 24.57
C LEU A 260 9.96 23.62 24.37
N LYS A 261 11.22 23.80 24.72
CA LYS A 261 11.94 25.04 24.38
C LYS A 261 12.43 24.94 22.93
N PHE A 262 11.83 25.69 22.04
CA PHE A 262 12.17 25.74 20.61
C PHE A 262 12.29 27.17 20.12
N ARG A 263 13.03 27.43 19.06
CA ARG A 263 13.16 28.78 18.48
C ARG A 263 12.03 29.01 17.49
N ASP A 264 11.14 29.96 17.78
CA ASP A 264 9.93 30.25 16.97
C ASP A 264 10.24 30.68 15.53
N ASN A 265 11.35 31.38 15.31
CA ASN A 265 11.77 31.79 13.97
C ASN A 265 11.96 30.60 13.03
N ILE A 266 12.50 29.47 13.54
CA ILE A 266 12.72 28.27 12.74
C ILE A 266 11.37 27.66 12.30
N LEU A 267 10.39 27.60 13.18
CA LEU A 267 9.05 27.09 12.82
C LEU A 267 8.39 27.95 11.74
N ARG A 268 8.56 29.28 11.84
CA ARG A 268 8.03 30.20 10.82
C ARG A 268 8.73 30.02 9.48
N GLU A 269 10.06 29.86 9.44
CA GLU A 269 10.83 29.61 8.21
C GLU A 269 10.49 28.27 7.54
N LEU A 270 10.11 27.27 8.33
CA LEU A 270 9.71 25.95 7.83
C LEU A 270 8.26 25.91 7.36
N THR A 271 7.44 26.87 7.81
CA THR A 271 6.05 27.01 7.41
C THR A 271 5.97 27.83 6.11
N THR A 272 5.55 27.18 5.02
CA THR A 272 5.43 27.82 3.70
C THR A 272 4.04 28.44 3.47
N ILE A 273 3.13 28.26 4.40
CA ILE A 273 1.77 28.78 4.37
C ILE A 273 1.77 30.18 4.97
N THR A 274 1.33 31.19 4.21
CA THR A 274 1.33 32.60 4.63
C THR A 274 -0.09 33.17 4.61
N PRO A 275 -0.49 33.98 5.60
CA PRO A 275 -1.75 34.70 5.55
C PRO A 275 -1.85 35.62 4.30
N GLY A 276 -2.98 35.55 3.61
CA GLY A 276 -3.23 36.27 2.35
C GLY A 276 -2.92 35.48 1.09
N ASP A 277 -2.18 34.39 1.19
CA ASP A 277 -1.89 33.53 0.03
C ASP A 277 -3.13 32.70 -0.36
N VAL A 278 -3.18 32.32 -1.63
CA VAL A 278 -4.14 31.33 -2.15
C VAL A 278 -3.85 29.97 -1.50
N TYR A 279 -4.91 29.28 -1.09
CA TYR A 279 -4.78 27.91 -0.60
C TYR A 279 -4.02 27.01 -1.60
N SER A 280 -3.08 26.22 -1.11
CA SER A 280 -2.36 25.22 -1.91
C SER A 280 -2.11 23.95 -1.09
N ALA A 281 -2.58 22.82 -1.61
CA ALA A 281 -2.36 21.53 -0.98
C ALA A 281 -0.86 21.15 -0.95
N ASP A 282 -0.08 21.57 -1.94
CA ASP A 282 1.36 21.30 -2.00
C ASP A 282 2.12 22.10 -0.93
N GLU A 283 1.73 23.36 -0.65
CA GLU A 283 2.36 24.13 0.42
C GLU A 283 2.06 23.55 1.81
N ILE A 284 0.88 22.98 2.00
CA ILE A 284 0.54 22.25 3.22
C ILE A 284 1.41 21.00 3.36
N ASN A 285 1.51 20.19 2.30
CA ASN A 285 2.34 18.97 2.30
C ASN A 285 3.83 19.31 2.48
N ARG A 286 4.30 20.41 1.90
CA ARG A 286 5.67 20.91 2.04
C ARG A 286 5.94 21.32 3.48
N THR A 287 5.04 22.10 4.09
CA THR A 287 5.10 22.48 5.50
C THR A 287 5.11 21.24 6.41
N TYR A 288 4.18 20.32 6.18
CA TYR A 288 4.12 19.06 6.94
C TYR A 288 5.44 18.27 6.85
N SER A 289 5.98 18.11 5.65
CA SER A 289 7.24 17.38 5.41
C SER A 289 8.43 18.04 6.11
N ARG A 290 8.51 19.38 6.07
CA ARG A 290 9.59 20.13 6.73
C ARG A 290 9.51 20.04 8.26
N LEU A 291 8.31 20.17 8.82
CA LEU A 291 8.13 20.09 10.27
C LEU A 291 8.35 18.66 10.81
N THR A 292 7.91 17.64 10.10
CA THR A 292 8.15 16.24 10.49
C THR A 292 9.62 15.82 10.38
N ALA A 293 10.36 16.43 9.47
CA ALA A 293 11.82 16.19 9.33
C ALA A 293 12.63 16.58 10.56
N LEU A 294 12.14 17.49 11.41
CA LEU A 294 12.81 17.94 12.62
C LEU A 294 12.99 16.82 13.67
N LYS A 295 12.23 15.72 13.58
CA LYS A 295 12.27 14.58 14.56
C LYS A 295 12.05 14.97 16.04
N VAL A 296 11.86 16.26 16.31
CA VAL A 296 11.52 16.82 17.63
C VAL A 296 10.06 16.56 17.96
N PHE A 297 9.24 16.48 16.93
CA PHE A 297 7.81 16.23 17.03
C PHE A 297 7.50 14.75 16.76
N SER A 298 6.64 14.18 17.58
CA SER A 298 6.10 12.81 17.40
C SER A 298 4.92 12.79 16.45
N SER A 299 4.19 13.88 16.37
CA SER A 299 3.12 14.10 15.40
C SER A 299 3.05 15.57 15.01
N VAL A 300 2.68 15.82 13.76
CA VAL A 300 2.35 17.12 13.21
C VAL A 300 0.97 16.99 12.59
N ASN A 301 0.06 17.85 12.94
CA ASN A 301 -1.28 17.91 12.34
C ASN A 301 -1.51 19.31 11.82
N ILE A 302 -1.87 19.42 10.54
CA ILE A 302 -2.23 20.69 9.88
C ILE A 302 -3.71 20.61 9.54
N GLY A 303 -4.52 21.37 10.26
CA GLY A 303 -5.95 21.50 10.05
C GLY A 303 -6.28 22.78 9.30
N MET A 304 -7.20 22.69 8.34
CA MET A 304 -7.76 23.83 7.62
C MET A 304 -9.22 23.94 7.99
N THR A 305 -9.64 25.10 8.45
CA THR A 305 -11.03 25.36 8.88
C THR A 305 -11.60 26.53 8.11
N PRO A 306 -12.63 26.34 7.28
CA PRO A 306 -13.34 27.46 6.65
C PRO A 306 -13.94 28.37 7.71
N VAL A 307 -13.70 29.68 7.60
CA VAL A 307 -14.16 30.70 8.55
C VAL A 307 -15.02 31.76 7.91
N ASP A 308 -15.01 31.85 6.59
CA ASP A 308 -15.84 32.75 5.80
C ASP A 308 -16.07 32.12 4.41
N THR A 309 -16.73 32.86 3.52
CA THR A 309 -17.13 32.39 2.19
C THR A 309 -15.97 31.85 1.37
N ASP A 310 -14.80 32.50 1.45
CA ASP A 310 -13.60 32.21 0.66
C ASP A 310 -12.31 32.19 1.50
N LEU A 311 -12.43 32.15 2.85
CA LEU A 311 -11.30 32.20 3.76
C LEU A 311 -11.19 30.94 4.60
N VAL A 312 -9.95 30.47 4.79
CA VAL A 312 -9.63 29.33 5.68
C VAL A 312 -8.57 29.72 6.71
N ASP A 313 -8.77 29.30 7.95
CA ASP A 313 -7.75 29.35 8.99
C ASP A 313 -6.91 28.09 8.97
N CYS A 314 -5.60 28.25 9.05
CA CYS A 314 -4.63 27.16 9.17
C CYS A 314 -4.23 26.97 10.63
N SER A 315 -4.44 25.77 11.19
CA SER A 315 -3.99 25.39 12.52
C SER A 315 -2.95 24.29 12.44
N ILE A 316 -1.73 24.59 12.86
CA ILE A 316 -0.62 23.63 12.93
C ILE A 316 -0.45 23.23 14.39
N SER A 317 -0.76 21.99 14.73
CA SER A 317 -0.61 21.44 16.08
C SER A 317 0.42 20.31 16.10
N MET A 318 1.34 20.37 17.05
CA MET A 318 2.45 19.44 17.12
C MET A 318 2.58 18.83 18.52
N ALA A 319 2.83 17.53 18.61
CA ALA A 319 3.15 16.86 19.86
C ALA A 319 4.67 16.61 19.96
N GLN A 320 5.22 16.76 21.16
CA GLN A 320 6.64 16.58 21.40
C GLN A 320 7.03 15.08 21.36
N SER A 321 8.15 14.75 20.72
CA SER A 321 8.77 13.44 20.83
C SER A 321 9.67 13.35 22.04
N LYS A 322 10.14 12.14 22.39
CA LYS A 322 11.22 11.97 23.35
C LYS A 322 12.50 12.60 22.79
N LEU A 323 13.00 13.65 23.47
CA LEU A 323 14.11 14.46 22.95
C LEU A 323 15.46 13.79 23.07
N GLN A 324 15.67 12.96 24.10
CA GLN A 324 16.94 12.30 24.36
C GLN A 324 16.74 10.86 24.82
N GLY A 325 17.74 10.04 24.61
CA GLY A 325 17.70 8.65 25.05
C GLY A 325 18.95 7.88 24.71
N PHE A 326 19.03 6.69 25.26
CA PHE A 326 20.07 5.71 24.95
C PHE A 326 19.46 4.57 24.13
N LYS A 327 20.26 4.04 23.20
CA LYS A 327 19.99 2.80 22.49
C LYS A 327 21.11 1.83 22.72
N PHE A 328 20.78 0.59 22.99
CA PHE A 328 21.72 -0.51 23.06
C PHE A 328 21.40 -1.49 21.96
N ASN A 329 22.36 -1.77 21.08
CA ASN A 329 22.27 -2.79 20.04
C ASN A 329 23.39 -3.81 20.30
N LEU A 330 23.07 -5.08 20.07
CA LEU A 330 24.03 -6.17 20.08
C LEU A 330 23.92 -6.90 18.73
N GLU A 331 24.96 -6.79 17.94
CA GLU A 331 25.04 -7.48 16.66
C GLU A 331 25.95 -8.69 16.79
N SER A 332 25.57 -9.81 16.18
CA SER A 332 26.41 -10.99 16.03
C SER A 332 26.66 -11.26 14.56
N SER A 333 27.86 -11.64 14.23
CA SER A 333 28.28 -11.98 12.87
C SER A 333 29.10 -13.26 12.84
N VAL A 334 29.00 -14.01 11.76
CA VAL A 334 29.87 -15.15 11.46
C VAL A 334 30.47 -14.88 10.09
N ASN A 335 31.79 -14.86 10.01
CA ASN A 335 32.45 -14.66 8.74
C ASN A 335 32.77 -16.00 8.05
N SER A 336 33.19 -15.95 6.79
CA SER A 336 33.54 -17.14 5.99
C SER A 336 34.76 -17.91 6.52
N THR A 337 35.54 -17.33 7.41
CA THR A 337 36.70 -17.97 8.05
C THR A 337 36.35 -18.65 9.39
N GLY A 338 35.05 -18.71 9.75
CA GLY A 338 34.56 -19.37 10.96
C GLY A 338 34.76 -18.55 12.24
N LEU A 339 35.12 -17.26 12.12
CA LEU A 339 35.18 -16.37 13.29
C LEU A 339 33.75 -15.91 13.66
N PHE A 340 33.41 -16.04 14.92
CA PHE A 340 32.21 -15.50 15.53
C PHE A 340 32.50 -14.10 16.08
N GLY A 341 31.78 -13.11 15.61
CA GLY A 341 31.90 -11.72 16.06
C GLY A 341 30.71 -11.30 16.91
N VAL A 342 30.98 -10.49 17.93
CA VAL A 342 29.97 -9.82 18.75
C VAL A 342 30.30 -8.34 18.78
N SER A 343 29.34 -7.49 18.37
CA SER A 343 29.53 -6.05 18.30
C SER A 343 28.48 -5.34 19.18
N PRO A 344 28.75 -5.12 20.46
CA PRO A 344 27.92 -4.27 21.29
C PRO A 344 28.06 -2.82 20.87
N GLN A 345 26.93 -2.12 20.73
CA GLN A 345 26.86 -0.70 20.41
C GLN A 345 25.99 0.02 21.45
N VAL A 346 26.48 1.10 21.99
CA VAL A 346 25.73 2.04 22.82
C VAL A 346 25.66 3.37 22.10
N SER A 347 24.45 3.90 21.92
CA SER A 347 24.25 5.20 21.28
C SER A 347 23.44 6.10 22.21
N TYR A 348 23.89 7.35 22.34
CA TYR A 348 23.13 8.45 22.95
C TYR A 348 22.64 9.38 21.86
N TYR A 349 21.38 9.80 21.92
CA TYR A 349 20.86 10.79 21.01
C TYR A 349 20.19 11.94 21.75
N HIS A 350 20.31 13.16 21.16
CA HIS A 350 19.55 14.35 21.54
C HIS A 350 19.04 15.07 20.29
N LYS A 351 17.72 15.39 20.25
CA LYS A 351 17.03 15.89 19.04
C LYS A 351 16.84 17.41 19.03
N ASN A 352 17.29 18.15 20.01
CA ASN A 352 17.05 19.59 20.11
C ASN A 352 18.12 20.25 20.99
N ILE A 353 19.39 20.01 20.71
CA ILE A 353 20.49 20.37 21.60
C ILE A 353 20.64 21.90 21.74
N PHE A 354 20.42 22.66 20.67
CA PHE A 354 20.48 24.12 20.61
C PHE A 354 19.14 24.80 20.42
N ARG A 355 18.03 24.07 20.65
CA ARG A 355 16.63 24.54 20.51
C ARG A 355 16.19 24.87 19.07
N GLY A 356 16.85 24.30 18.08
CA GLY A 356 16.52 24.46 16.65
C GLY A 356 16.24 23.16 15.94
N GLY A 357 16.05 22.04 16.69
CA GLY A 357 15.80 20.72 16.10
C GLY A 357 17.08 20.02 15.66
N GLU A 358 18.24 20.49 16.13
CA GLU A 358 19.51 19.87 15.80
C GLU A 358 19.63 18.48 16.46
N TRP A 359 20.01 17.50 15.64
CA TRP A 359 20.15 16.13 16.08
C TRP A 359 21.61 15.75 16.33
N LEU A 360 21.91 15.45 17.59
CA LEU A 360 23.17 14.85 17.99
C LEU A 360 22.97 13.34 18.19
N ASN A 361 23.85 12.54 17.60
CA ASN A 361 23.94 11.10 17.86
C ASN A 361 25.39 10.71 18.11
N LEU A 362 25.66 10.22 19.31
CA LEU A 362 26.96 9.70 19.71
C LEU A 362 26.87 8.20 19.85
N SER A 363 27.65 7.46 19.07
CA SER A 363 27.62 5.99 19.06
C SER A 363 29.03 5.45 19.39
N PHE A 364 29.09 4.52 20.34
CA PHE A 364 30.29 3.76 20.67
C PHE A 364 30.02 2.29 20.34
N MET A 365 30.86 1.69 19.51
CA MET A 365 30.75 0.31 19.08
C MET A 365 32.07 -0.42 19.39
N GLY A 366 31.97 -1.55 20.09
CA GLY A 366 33.06 -2.51 20.24
C GLY A 366 32.87 -3.66 19.23
N ASN A 367 33.96 -4.21 18.73
CA ASN A 367 33.90 -5.41 17.91
C ASN A 367 34.85 -6.46 18.51
N PHE A 368 34.29 -7.57 18.96
CA PHE A 368 35.01 -8.68 19.54
C PHE A 368 34.87 -9.89 18.64
N GLN A 369 35.99 -10.47 18.20
CA GLN A 369 35.98 -11.65 17.35
C GLN A 369 36.63 -12.82 18.11
N PHE A 370 35.94 -13.96 18.08
CA PHE A 370 36.36 -15.19 18.72
C PHE A 370 36.55 -16.29 17.67
N LYS A 371 37.71 -16.95 17.75
CA LYS A 371 37.95 -18.16 16.99
C LYS A 371 37.62 -19.34 17.89
N PHE A 372 36.63 -20.14 17.48
CA PHE A 372 36.43 -21.41 18.13
C PHE A 372 37.52 -22.36 17.59
N ASN A 373 38.60 -22.56 18.40
CA ASN A 373 39.58 -23.56 18.07
C ASN A 373 38.92 -24.92 18.24
N ASP A 374 38.90 -25.70 17.16
CA ASP A 374 38.65 -27.15 17.21
C ASP A 374 39.95 -27.85 17.71
N ASP A 375 40.40 -27.55 18.92
CA ASP A 375 41.43 -28.35 19.59
C ASP A 375 40.72 -29.39 20.44
N VAL A 376 40.30 -30.49 19.85
CA VAL A 376 40.20 -31.85 20.45
C VAL A 376 40.42 -32.90 19.37
#